data_508837f3d8da16bc3108206fe0d27424
#
_entry.id   508837f3d8da16bc3108206fe0d27424
#
_cell.length_a   1.000
_cell.length_b   1.000
_cell.length_c   1.000
_cell.angle_alpha   90.00
_cell.angle_beta   90.00
_cell.angle_gamma   90.00
#
_symmetry.space_group_name_H-M   'P 1'
#
loop_
_entity.id
_entity.type
_entity.pdbx_description
1 polymer ?
#
loop_
_entity_poly.entity_id
_entity_poly.type
_entity_poly.pdbx_seq_one_letter_code
_entity_poly.pdbx_strand_id
1 'polypeptide(L)'
;MHKKFFTIGIIVIVIGCIGIIAGAAFVGQGFAKQMYLVESMKQENIKLGDLGVTGEDADKVIDNAKYAQMVADKVREDRHQIAPSYEALLGGKHFDPTDPKQLSYAQALNLENYLYLAVASFGIVDIALGTGAFMIITGIALILIGILLFKFARKIPEESS
;
A
#
# COMPACT_ATOMS: atom_id res chain seq x y z
N MET A 1 11.68 18.28 42.10
CA MET A 1 11.90 18.18 40.65
C MET A 1 12.22 16.75 40.17
N HIS A 2 13.07 16.01 40.86
CA HIS A 2 13.48 14.63 40.61
C HIS A 2 12.32 13.67 40.22
N LYS A 3 11.27 13.57 41.07
CA LYS A 3 10.12 12.66 40.83
C LYS A 3 9.37 12.92 39.56
N LYS A 4 9.24 14.20 39.12
CA LYS A 4 8.55 14.56 37.88
C LYS A 4 9.31 14.08 36.65
N PHE A 5 10.63 14.30 36.56
CA PHE A 5 11.46 13.83 35.44
C PHE A 5 11.52 12.29 35.37
N PHE A 6 11.53 11.63 36.50
CA PHE A 6 11.48 10.18 36.56
C PHE A 6 10.16 9.62 35.99
N THR A 7 9.01 10.19 36.41
CA THR A 7 7.69 9.78 35.90
C THR A 7 7.54 10.05 34.41
N ILE A 8 7.98 11.23 33.94
CA ILE A 8 7.94 11.59 32.50
C ILE A 8 8.81 10.60 31.69
N GLY A 9 10.02 10.28 32.17
CA GLY A 9 10.88 9.31 31.51
C GLY A 9 10.23 7.94 31.32
N ILE A 10 9.55 7.43 32.35
CA ILE A 10 8.80 6.15 32.26
C ILE A 10 7.67 6.25 31.24
N ILE A 11 6.87 7.32 31.29
CA ILE A 11 5.75 7.51 30.36
C ILE A 11 6.25 7.52 28.89
N VAL A 12 7.35 8.24 28.63
CA VAL A 12 7.95 8.32 27.28
C VAL A 12 8.45 6.95 26.81
N ILE A 13 9.08 6.16 27.70
CA ILE A 13 9.51 4.78 27.37
C ILE A 13 8.30 3.90 27.03
N VAL A 14 7.23 3.97 27.85
CA VAL A 14 6.01 3.18 27.61
C VAL A 14 5.39 3.51 26.26
N ILE A 15 5.27 4.81 25.91
CA ILE A 15 4.77 5.26 24.62
C ILE A 15 5.67 4.74 23.49
N GLY A 16 7.00 4.80 23.66
CA GLY A 16 7.95 4.26 22.69
C GLY A 16 7.78 2.76 22.47
N CYS A 17 7.59 1.97 23.54
CA CYS A 17 7.33 0.53 23.44
C CYS A 17 6.02 0.23 22.70
N ILE A 18 4.94 0.95 23.00
CA ILE A 18 3.66 0.82 22.30
C ILE A 18 3.84 1.12 20.82
N GLY A 19 4.59 2.20 20.49
CA GLY A 19 4.90 2.57 19.10
C GLY A 19 5.63 1.46 18.34
N ILE A 20 6.63 0.83 18.94
CA ILE A 20 7.37 -0.29 18.33
C ILE A 20 6.45 -1.49 18.09
N ILE A 21 5.63 -1.88 19.08
CA ILE A 21 4.71 -3.02 18.95
C ILE A 21 3.69 -2.77 17.84
N ALA A 22 3.08 -1.58 17.82
CA ALA A 22 2.13 -1.21 16.78
C ALA A 22 2.80 -1.15 15.40
N GLY A 23 3.99 -0.55 15.30
CA GLY A 23 4.77 -0.50 14.06
C GLY A 23 5.13 -1.88 13.53
N ALA A 24 5.55 -2.81 14.40
CA ALA A 24 5.83 -4.20 14.02
C ALA A 24 4.58 -4.92 13.51
N ALA A 25 3.41 -4.66 14.11
CA ALA A 25 2.14 -5.21 13.63
C ALA A 25 1.79 -4.68 12.23
N PHE A 26 1.95 -3.37 11.95
CA PHE A 26 1.74 -2.78 10.63
C PHE A 26 2.68 -3.37 9.58
N VAL A 27 3.97 -3.51 9.90
CA VAL A 27 4.96 -4.11 8.99
C VAL A 27 4.60 -5.57 8.70
N GLY A 28 4.29 -6.36 9.72
CA GLY A 28 3.90 -7.76 9.55
C GLY A 28 2.66 -7.94 8.70
N GLN A 29 1.61 -7.13 8.94
CA GLN A 29 0.38 -7.13 8.12
C GLN A 29 0.65 -6.65 6.69
N GLY A 30 1.48 -5.63 6.52
CA GLY A 30 1.88 -5.13 5.20
C GLY A 30 2.54 -6.22 4.37
N PHE A 31 3.56 -6.90 4.90
CA PHE A 31 4.22 -8.02 4.21
C PHE A 31 3.28 -9.18 3.90
N ALA A 32 2.43 -9.59 4.86
CA ALA A 32 1.47 -10.67 4.63
C ALA A 32 0.50 -10.34 3.49
N LYS A 33 0.01 -9.10 3.43
CA LYS A 33 -0.88 -8.65 2.34
C LYS A 33 -0.16 -8.52 1.01
N GLN A 34 1.08 -8.04 1.00
CA GLN A 34 1.91 -7.99 -0.20
C GLN A 34 2.12 -9.38 -0.80
N MET A 35 2.52 -10.34 0.02
CA MET A 35 2.70 -11.73 -0.43
C MET A 35 1.41 -12.32 -0.99
N TYR A 36 0.28 -12.09 -0.32
CA TYR A 36 -1.02 -12.54 -0.78
C TYR A 36 -1.39 -11.96 -2.14
N LEU A 37 -1.21 -10.64 -2.35
CA LEU A 37 -1.49 -9.99 -3.63
C LEU A 37 -0.61 -10.55 -4.75
N VAL A 38 0.70 -10.64 -4.51
CA VAL A 38 1.67 -11.16 -5.49
C VAL A 38 1.35 -12.60 -5.86
N GLU A 39 1.09 -13.47 -4.87
CA GLU A 39 0.77 -14.87 -5.11
C GLU A 39 -0.53 -15.03 -5.87
N SER A 40 -1.59 -14.29 -5.50
CA SER A 40 -2.87 -14.32 -6.20
C SER A 40 -2.73 -13.90 -7.66
N MET A 41 -1.94 -12.88 -7.95
CA MET A 41 -1.70 -12.44 -9.32
C MET A 41 -0.86 -13.46 -10.11
N LYS A 42 0.14 -14.09 -9.49
CA LYS A 42 0.97 -15.12 -10.13
C LYS A 42 0.21 -16.39 -10.46
N GLN A 43 -0.80 -16.76 -9.65
CA GLN A 43 -1.64 -17.94 -9.92
C GLN A 43 -2.36 -17.84 -11.26
N GLU A 44 -2.78 -16.66 -11.67
CA GLU A 44 -3.41 -16.45 -12.97
C GLU A 44 -2.42 -16.55 -14.14
N ASN A 45 -1.12 -16.43 -13.88
CA ASN A 45 -0.01 -16.56 -14.85
C ASN A 45 -0.21 -15.72 -16.13
N ILE A 46 -0.84 -14.56 -16.01
CA ILE A 46 -1.11 -13.66 -17.13
C ILE A 46 0.18 -12.90 -17.44
N LYS A 47 0.69 -13.07 -18.67
CA LYS A 47 1.86 -12.33 -19.15
C LYS A 47 1.44 -10.96 -19.70
N LEU A 48 2.34 -9.99 -19.59
CA LEU A 48 2.12 -8.65 -20.11
C LEU A 48 1.86 -8.65 -21.62
N GLY A 49 2.56 -9.51 -22.35
CA GLY A 49 2.40 -9.68 -23.80
C GLY A 49 1.03 -10.19 -24.21
N ASP A 50 0.38 -11.02 -23.40
CA ASP A 50 -0.98 -11.51 -23.65
C ASP A 50 -2.02 -10.37 -23.66
N LEU A 51 -1.68 -9.24 -23.03
CA LEU A 51 -2.52 -8.04 -22.92
C LEU A 51 -1.97 -6.85 -23.73
N GLY A 52 -1.14 -7.14 -24.74
CA GLY A 52 -0.69 -6.15 -25.73
C GLY A 52 0.52 -5.31 -25.34
N VAL A 53 1.18 -5.60 -24.21
CA VAL A 53 2.47 -4.97 -23.87
C VAL A 53 3.57 -5.61 -24.71
N THR A 54 4.37 -4.78 -25.39
CA THR A 54 5.47 -5.23 -26.26
C THR A 54 6.84 -4.88 -25.67
N GLY A 55 7.89 -5.54 -26.14
CA GLY A 55 9.28 -5.30 -25.73
C GLY A 55 9.77 -6.26 -24.66
N GLU A 56 10.82 -5.88 -23.92
CA GLU A 56 11.53 -6.74 -22.97
C GLU A 56 10.69 -7.25 -21.81
N ASP A 57 9.60 -6.57 -21.49
CA ASP A 57 8.70 -6.94 -20.38
C ASP A 57 7.55 -7.89 -20.82
N ALA A 58 7.39 -8.18 -22.12
CA ALA A 58 6.26 -8.95 -22.63
C ALA A 58 6.09 -10.35 -22.01
N ASP A 59 7.20 -11.03 -21.70
CA ASP A 59 7.18 -12.38 -21.09
C ASP A 59 7.00 -12.37 -19.57
N LYS A 60 6.98 -11.20 -18.94
CA LYS A 60 6.82 -11.07 -17.50
C LYS A 60 5.37 -11.25 -17.09
N VAL A 61 5.17 -11.85 -15.93
CA VAL A 61 3.86 -12.02 -15.30
C VAL A 61 3.48 -10.76 -14.53
N ILE A 62 2.20 -10.44 -14.48
CA ILE A 62 1.67 -9.34 -13.67
C ILE A 62 1.77 -9.74 -12.19
N ASP A 63 2.78 -9.25 -11.48
CA ASP A 63 3.03 -9.58 -10.08
C ASP A 63 3.36 -8.38 -9.19
N ASN A 64 3.24 -7.17 -9.72
CA ASN A 64 3.53 -5.94 -9.00
C ASN A 64 2.72 -4.76 -9.55
N ALA A 65 2.71 -3.66 -8.77
CA ALA A 65 1.97 -2.44 -9.11
C ALA A 65 2.37 -1.86 -10.47
N LYS A 66 3.67 -1.87 -10.81
CA LYS A 66 4.17 -1.31 -12.08
C LYS A 66 3.59 -2.07 -13.27
N TYR A 67 3.61 -3.40 -13.24
CA TYR A 67 3.10 -4.21 -14.33
C TYR A 67 1.57 -4.13 -14.43
N ALA A 68 0.87 -4.14 -13.28
CA ALA A 68 -0.57 -3.91 -13.26
C ALA A 68 -0.95 -2.54 -13.87
N GLN A 69 -0.19 -1.49 -13.55
CA GLN A 69 -0.39 -0.15 -14.11
C GLN A 69 -0.15 -0.13 -15.63
N MET A 70 0.96 -0.72 -16.11
CA MET A 70 1.29 -0.77 -17.54
C MET A 70 0.17 -1.45 -18.35
N VAL A 71 -0.35 -2.56 -17.84
CA VAL A 71 -1.44 -3.29 -18.51
C VAL A 71 -2.75 -2.51 -18.42
N ALA A 72 -3.06 -1.91 -17.27
CA ALA A 72 -4.26 -1.08 -17.12
C ALA A 72 -4.27 0.09 -18.13
N ASP A 73 -3.14 0.76 -18.28
CA ASP A 73 -3.01 1.87 -19.23
C ASP A 73 -3.16 1.40 -20.69
N LYS A 74 -2.59 0.23 -21.02
CA LYS A 74 -2.74 -0.37 -22.35
C LYS A 74 -4.19 -0.77 -22.63
N VAL A 75 -4.84 -1.47 -21.70
CA VAL A 75 -6.25 -1.87 -21.82
C VAL A 75 -7.16 -0.64 -21.98
N ARG A 76 -6.86 0.45 -21.24
CA ARG A 76 -7.58 1.72 -21.38
C ARG A 76 -7.41 2.33 -22.76
N GLU A 77 -6.19 2.33 -23.30
CA GLU A 77 -5.91 2.81 -24.64
C GLU A 77 -6.72 2.04 -25.68
N ASP A 78 -6.67 0.70 -25.64
CA ASP A 78 -7.38 -0.17 -26.56
C ASP A 78 -8.90 -0.02 -26.44
N ARG A 79 -9.42 0.11 -25.22
CA ARG A 79 -10.84 0.40 -24.98
C ARG A 79 -11.26 1.74 -25.58
N HIS A 80 -10.42 2.77 -25.49
CA HIS A 80 -10.69 4.08 -26.08
C HIS A 80 -10.67 4.06 -27.61
N GLN A 81 -10.01 3.07 -28.24
CA GLN A 81 -10.12 2.86 -29.68
C GLN A 81 -11.51 2.31 -30.07
N ILE A 82 -12.18 1.57 -29.18
CA ILE A 82 -13.54 1.11 -29.41
C ILE A 82 -14.54 2.27 -29.34
N ALA A 83 -14.47 3.07 -28.26
CA ALA A 83 -15.26 4.28 -28.06
C ALA A 83 -14.56 5.21 -27.04
N PRO A 84 -14.61 6.54 -27.21
CA PRO A 84 -13.91 7.47 -26.29
C PRO A 84 -14.51 7.50 -24.88
N SER A 85 -15.76 7.07 -24.72
CA SER A 85 -16.44 6.96 -23.42
C SER A 85 -17.56 5.93 -23.47
N TYR A 86 -18.05 5.52 -22.32
CA TYR A 86 -19.20 4.62 -22.20
C TYR A 86 -20.47 5.25 -22.77
N GLU A 87 -20.67 6.55 -22.57
CA GLU A 87 -21.79 7.29 -23.13
C GLU A 87 -21.73 7.32 -24.68
N ALA A 88 -20.55 7.58 -25.25
CA ALA A 88 -20.34 7.56 -26.70
C ALA A 88 -20.55 6.17 -27.29
N LEU A 89 -20.20 5.11 -26.55
CA LEU A 89 -20.48 3.72 -26.94
C LEU A 89 -21.98 3.45 -27.08
N LEU A 90 -22.77 3.89 -26.10
CA LEU A 90 -24.21 3.64 -26.05
C LEU A 90 -25.01 4.52 -27.01
N GLY A 91 -24.55 5.74 -27.30
CA GLY A 91 -25.24 6.71 -28.15
C GLY A 91 -26.66 7.01 -27.67
N GLY A 92 -26.88 7.07 -26.36
CA GLY A 92 -28.19 7.29 -25.73
C GLY A 92 -29.09 6.04 -25.64
N LYS A 93 -28.59 4.85 -26.00
CA LYS A 93 -29.29 3.58 -25.89
C LYS A 93 -28.91 2.84 -24.59
N HIS A 94 -29.68 1.80 -24.26
CA HIS A 94 -29.30 0.86 -23.19
C HIS A 94 -28.19 -0.09 -23.67
N PHE A 95 -27.41 -0.58 -22.70
CA PHE A 95 -26.38 -1.59 -22.96
C PHE A 95 -27.01 -2.88 -23.49
N ASP A 96 -26.45 -3.34 -24.62
CA ASP A 96 -26.84 -4.61 -25.24
C ASP A 96 -25.67 -5.62 -25.12
N PRO A 97 -25.81 -6.65 -24.27
CA PRO A 97 -24.75 -7.64 -24.09
C PRO A 97 -24.57 -8.55 -25.32
N THR A 98 -25.48 -8.50 -26.31
CA THR A 98 -25.37 -9.26 -27.55
C THR A 98 -24.61 -8.50 -28.64
N ASP A 99 -24.38 -7.19 -28.45
CA ASP A 99 -23.53 -6.37 -29.33
C ASP A 99 -22.05 -6.64 -28.99
N PRO A 100 -21.27 -7.25 -29.91
CA PRO A 100 -19.87 -7.58 -29.65
C PRO A 100 -19.01 -6.37 -29.29
N LYS A 101 -19.31 -5.19 -29.84
CA LYS A 101 -18.58 -3.96 -29.57
C LYS A 101 -18.81 -3.47 -28.14
N GLN A 102 -20.06 -3.49 -27.68
CA GLN A 102 -20.42 -3.11 -26.33
C GLN A 102 -19.88 -4.12 -25.32
N LEU A 103 -19.96 -5.41 -25.63
CA LEU A 103 -19.43 -6.47 -24.78
C LEU A 103 -17.90 -6.33 -24.61
N SER A 104 -17.16 -6.15 -25.72
CA SER A 104 -15.70 -5.98 -25.68
C SER A 104 -15.30 -4.75 -24.85
N TYR A 105 -16.01 -3.64 -25.01
CA TYR A 105 -15.76 -2.43 -24.22
C TYR A 105 -16.01 -2.67 -22.73
N ALA A 106 -17.09 -3.33 -22.36
CA ALA A 106 -17.42 -3.63 -20.97
C ALA A 106 -16.40 -4.58 -20.32
N GLN A 107 -15.94 -5.59 -21.08
CA GLN A 107 -14.89 -6.51 -20.60
C GLN A 107 -13.56 -5.77 -20.40
N ALA A 108 -13.14 -4.91 -21.33
CA ALA A 108 -11.95 -4.11 -21.20
C ALA A 108 -12.05 -3.13 -20.01
N LEU A 109 -13.20 -2.47 -19.82
CA LEU A 109 -13.43 -1.57 -18.69
C LEU A 109 -13.34 -2.31 -17.34
N ASN A 110 -13.89 -3.52 -17.26
CA ASN A 110 -13.81 -4.34 -16.05
C ASN A 110 -12.35 -4.72 -15.75
N LEU A 111 -11.61 -5.19 -16.76
CA LEU A 111 -10.20 -5.56 -16.61
C LEU A 111 -9.36 -4.34 -16.16
N GLU A 112 -9.54 -3.20 -16.82
CA GLU A 112 -8.91 -1.93 -16.44
C GLU A 112 -9.15 -1.58 -14.98
N ASN A 113 -10.41 -1.65 -14.53
CA ASN A 113 -10.79 -1.34 -13.14
C ASN A 113 -10.14 -2.30 -12.14
N TYR A 114 -10.11 -3.61 -12.42
CA TYR A 114 -9.45 -4.59 -11.54
C TYR A 114 -7.95 -4.36 -11.46
N LEU A 115 -7.30 -4.00 -12.55
CA LEU A 115 -5.87 -3.69 -12.56
C LEU A 115 -5.56 -2.43 -11.76
N TYR A 116 -6.36 -1.35 -11.91
CA TYR A 116 -6.20 -0.16 -11.08
C TYR A 116 -6.49 -0.42 -9.61
N LEU A 117 -7.45 -1.30 -9.29
CA LEU A 117 -7.69 -1.73 -7.92
C LEU A 117 -6.49 -2.49 -7.35
N ALA A 118 -5.81 -3.33 -8.14
CA ALA A 118 -4.58 -3.99 -7.74
C ALA A 118 -3.47 -2.96 -7.47
N VAL A 119 -3.28 -1.96 -8.34
CA VAL A 119 -2.32 -0.85 -8.13
C VAL A 119 -2.62 -0.12 -6.81
N ALA A 120 -3.88 0.24 -6.57
CA ALA A 120 -4.30 0.89 -5.33
C ALA A 120 -4.03 0.02 -4.10
N SER A 121 -4.24 -1.29 -4.20
CA SER A 121 -3.99 -2.25 -3.13
C SER A 121 -2.50 -2.34 -2.77
N PHE A 122 -1.60 -2.35 -3.76
CA PHE A 122 -0.16 -2.24 -3.52
C PHE A 122 0.19 -0.92 -2.84
N GLY A 123 -0.41 0.21 -3.25
CA GLY A 123 -0.21 1.50 -2.61
C GLY A 123 -0.61 1.51 -1.12
N ILE A 124 -1.71 0.84 -0.76
CA ILE A 124 -2.13 0.69 0.64
C ILE A 124 -1.10 -0.14 1.43
N VAL A 125 -0.56 -1.21 0.84
CA VAL A 125 0.49 -2.01 1.46
C VAL A 125 1.75 -1.18 1.71
N ASP A 126 2.18 -0.38 0.74
CA ASP A 126 3.35 0.49 0.88
C ASP A 126 3.17 1.54 1.98
N ILE A 127 1.97 2.13 2.09
CA ILE A 127 1.62 3.04 3.18
C ILE A 127 1.69 2.32 4.54
N ALA A 128 1.16 1.10 4.64
CA ALA A 128 1.22 0.32 5.88
C ALA A 128 2.66 0.01 6.30
N LEU A 129 3.51 -0.43 5.36
CA LEU A 129 4.93 -0.70 5.60
C LEU A 129 5.68 0.57 6.01
N GLY A 130 5.48 1.69 5.30
CA GLY A 130 6.09 2.98 5.60
C GLY A 130 5.67 3.52 6.98
N THR A 131 4.37 3.45 7.29
CA THR A 131 3.84 3.85 8.60
C THR A 131 4.41 2.99 9.71
N GLY A 132 4.45 1.67 9.54
CA GLY A 132 5.02 0.76 10.51
C GLY A 132 6.50 1.03 10.77
N ALA A 133 7.30 1.22 9.73
CA ALA A 133 8.71 1.59 9.85
C ALA A 133 8.91 2.92 10.58
N PHE A 134 8.11 3.94 10.25
CA PHE A 134 8.15 5.23 10.94
C PHE A 134 7.82 5.10 12.44
N MET A 135 6.80 4.31 12.79
CA MET A 135 6.42 4.07 14.18
C MET A 135 7.52 3.37 14.97
N ILE A 136 8.23 2.39 14.37
CA ILE A 136 9.36 1.71 14.99
C ILE A 136 10.50 2.69 15.26
N ILE A 137 10.90 3.47 14.25
CA ILE A 137 11.98 4.46 14.38
C ILE A 137 11.64 5.50 15.45
N THR A 138 10.43 6.02 15.43
CA THR A 138 9.95 7.01 16.43
C THR A 138 9.89 6.39 17.82
N GLY A 139 9.42 5.14 17.93
CA GLY A 139 9.39 4.40 19.19
C GLY A 139 10.78 4.22 19.82
N ILE A 140 11.77 3.84 19.01
CA ILE A 140 13.18 3.73 19.44
C ILE A 140 13.70 5.11 19.92
N ALA A 141 13.45 6.18 19.18
CA ALA A 141 13.86 7.52 19.56
C ALA A 141 13.25 7.95 20.91
N LEU A 142 11.96 7.67 21.13
CA LEU A 142 11.28 7.96 22.39
C LEU A 142 11.87 7.16 23.55
N ILE A 143 12.18 5.89 23.36
CA ILE A 143 12.83 5.06 24.41
C ILE A 143 14.19 5.66 24.78
N LEU A 144 15.01 6.07 23.81
CA LEU A 144 16.31 6.69 24.05
C LEU A 144 16.16 8.01 24.84
N ILE A 145 15.21 8.86 24.46
CA ILE A 145 14.88 10.10 25.17
C ILE A 145 14.43 9.79 26.61
N GLY A 146 13.54 8.83 26.80
CA GLY A 146 13.07 8.42 28.12
C GLY A 146 14.22 7.90 29.03
N ILE A 147 15.15 7.11 28.48
CA ILE A 147 16.34 6.64 29.21
C ILE A 147 17.24 7.83 29.60
N LEU A 148 17.43 8.81 28.72
CA LEU A 148 18.20 10.02 29.04
C LEU A 148 17.56 10.80 30.18
N LEU A 149 16.24 11.04 30.12
CA LEU A 149 15.48 11.71 31.19
C LEU A 149 15.60 10.96 32.52
N PHE A 150 15.55 9.64 32.50
CA PHE A 150 15.72 8.82 33.67
C PHE A 150 17.14 8.95 34.28
N LYS A 151 18.19 8.95 33.43
CA LYS A 151 19.57 9.16 33.86
C LYS A 151 19.77 10.55 34.45
N PHE A 152 19.20 11.60 33.84
CA PHE A 152 19.26 12.96 34.36
C PHE A 152 18.53 13.08 35.70
N ALA A 153 17.34 12.49 35.82
CA ALA A 153 16.60 12.48 37.12
C ALA A 153 17.46 11.94 38.24
N ARG A 154 18.21 10.87 38.03
CA ARG A 154 19.06 10.26 39.06
C ARG A 154 20.26 11.12 39.51
N LYS A 155 20.68 12.10 38.70
CA LYS A 155 21.81 13.01 39.00
C LYS A 155 21.39 14.27 39.74
N ILE A 156 20.09 14.57 39.84
CA ILE A 156 19.59 15.72 40.62
C ILE A 156 19.53 15.33 42.08
N PRO A 157 20.30 16.02 42.98
CA PRO A 157 20.24 15.74 44.42
C PRO A 157 18.80 15.97 44.94
N GLU A 158 18.36 15.11 45.87
CA GLU A 158 17.14 15.43 46.62
C GLU A 158 17.43 16.64 47.47
N GLU A 159 16.83 17.81 47.15
CA GLU A 159 16.79 18.95 48.06
C GLU A 159 16.09 18.46 49.35
N SER A 160 16.87 18.33 50.40
CA SER A 160 16.37 18.03 51.75
C SER A 160 15.45 19.17 52.17
N SER A 161 14.16 18.88 52.24
CA SER A 161 13.14 19.71 52.88
C SER A 161 13.22 19.53 54.38
#